data_f483578b7dcc40333132c1e5164c148d
#
_entry.id   f483578b7dcc40333132c1e5164c148d
#
_cell.length_a   1.000
_cell.length_b   1.000
_cell.length_c   1.000
_cell.angle_alpha   90.00
_cell.angle_beta   90.00
_cell.angle_gamma   90.00
#
_symmetry.space_group_name_H-M   'P 1'
#
loop_
_entity.id
_entity.type
_entity.pdbx_description
1 polymer ?
#
loop_
_entity_poly.entity_id
_entity_poly.type
_entity_poly.pdbx_seq_one_letter_code
_entity_poly.pdbx_strand_id
1 'polypeptide(L)'
;PYTITGRPSNRHLNVNWAAMNKSDGCRSNIVSRFKEGTLIQFDYESYHIRIIGKMVGYVFPEGETAHEHLAKYYGVTTEESKALSFRYLYGGLDEFAKTIPFFQKVDEYVQSVYQKFVISGKLTTPLYKREIPFQRIEAANEQKVFNYLLQALETEINYTKIDDVLKWCDGRRSKMILYTYDAFLIDVHPQDRDSLLGELTPTLERGGFPVKTYEGTNYDNLVVIQ
;
A
#
# COMPACT_ATOMS: atom_id res chain seq x y z
N PRO A 1 -7.43 5.20 16.98
CA PRO A 1 -6.41 6.24 16.90
C PRO A 1 -5.70 6.21 15.53
N TYR A 2 -5.20 7.36 15.10
CA TYR A 2 -4.47 7.53 13.85
C TYR A 2 -3.03 7.95 14.12
N THR A 3 -2.12 7.52 13.25
CA THR A 3 -0.73 8.00 13.26
C THR A 3 -0.65 9.44 12.72
N ILE A 4 0.52 10.07 12.84
CA ILE A 4 0.77 11.41 12.27
C ILE A 4 0.53 11.41 10.74
N THR A 5 0.83 10.32 10.07
CA THR A 5 0.59 10.16 8.62
C THR A 5 -0.87 9.85 8.26
N GLY A 6 -1.76 9.73 9.27
CA GLY A 6 -3.18 9.45 9.09
C GLY A 6 -3.50 7.96 8.91
N ARG A 7 -2.51 7.07 8.90
CA ARG A 7 -2.77 5.63 8.89
C ARG A 7 -3.57 5.23 10.13
N PRO A 8 -4.66 4.47 10.00
CA PRO A 8 -5.38 3.96 11.16
C PRO A 8 -4.48 3.01 11.96
N SER A 9 -4.58 3.09 13.28
CA SER A 9 -3.96 2.07 14.14
C SER A 9 -4.85 0.85 14.16
N ASN A 10 -4.38 -0.27 13.62
CA ASN A 10 -5.08 -1.55 13.66
C ASN A 10 -4.87 -2.31 14.99
N ARG A 11 -4.46 -1.60 16.04
CA ARG A 11 -4.28 -2.21 17.36
C ARG A 11 -5.59 -2.20 18.15
N HIS A 12 -6.07 -3.39 18.45
CA HIS A 12 -7.25 -3.60 19.28
C HIS A 12 -7.01 -4.79 20.25
N LEU A 13 -7.38 -4.66 21.52
CA LEU A 13 -7.15 -5.67 22.56
C LEU A 13 -5.69 -6.17 22.60
N ASN A 14 -4.73 -5.25 22.48
CA ASN A 14 -3.29 -5.51 22.41
C ASN A 14 -2.80 -6.32 21.18
N VAL A 15 -3.67 -6.65 20.25
CA VAL A 15 -3.30 -7.29 18.98
C VAL A 15 -3.14 -6.21 17.91
N ASN A 16 -2.01 -6.24 17.17
CA ASN A 16 -1.83 -5.45 15.96
C ASN A 16 -2.30 -6.26 14.74
N TRP A 17 -3.54 -6.08 14.37
CA TRP A 17 -4.20 -6.85 13.31
C TRP A 17 -3.56 -6.65 11.92
N ALA A 18 -2.93 -5.50 11.66
CA ALA A 18 -2.21 -5.27 10.40
C ALA A 18 -0.84 -5.96 10.35
N ALA A 19 -0.30 -6.36 11.51
CA ALA A 19 1.03 -6.97 11.62
C ALA A 19 0.96 -8.38 12.21
N MET A 20 -0.14 -9.11 11.96
CA MET A 20 -0.24 -10.52 12.34
C MET A 20 0.83 -11.34 11.63
N ASN A 21 1.52 -12.19 12.38
CA ASN A 21 2.55 -13.05 11.83
C ASN A 21 1.96 -14.03 10.80
N LYS A 22 2.71 -14.28 9.74
CA LYS A 22 2.34 -15.25 8.69
C LYS A 22 2.79 -16.68 9.00
N SER A 23 3.73 -16.85 9.94
CA SER A 23 4.41 -18.13 10.15
C SER A 23 4.01 -18.84 11.45
N ASP A 24 3.20 -18.22 12.33
CA ASP A 24 2.79 -18.81 13.62
C ASP A 24 1.38 -19.42 13.60
N GLY A 25 0.71 -19.41 12.43
CA GLY A 25 -0.63 -19.94 12.23
C GLY A 25 -1.76 -19.11 12.86
N CYS A 26 -1.48 -17.94 13.46
CA CYS A 26 -2.52 -17.13 14.09
C CYS A 26 -3.59 -16.64 13.09
N ARG A 27 -3.22 -16.47 11.82
CA ARG A 27 -4.13 -16.07 10.75
C ARG A 27 -5.18 -17.13 10.40
N SER A 28 -4.90 -18.40 10.64
CA SER A 28 -5.84 -19.52 10.37
C SER A 28 -7.14 -19.43 11.18
N ASN A 29 -7.12 -18.69 12.30
CA ASN A 29 -8.31 -18.46 13.13
C ASN A 29 -9.27 -17.40 12.53
N ILE A 30 -8.84 -16.64 11.52
CA ILE A 30 -9.72 -15.70 10.82
C ILE A 30 -10.34 -16.45 9.65
N VAL A 31 -11.61 -16.80 9.78
CA VAL A 31 -12.40 -17.58 8.83
C VAL A 31 -13.66 -16.81 8.42
N SER A 32 -14.27 -17.21 7.30
CA SER A 32 -15.58 -16.69 6.95
C SER A 32 -16.64 -17.09 7.99
N ARG A 33 -17.51 -16.16 8.35
CA ARG A 33 -18.69 -16.40 9.20
C ARG A 33 -19.83 -17.10 8.47
N PHE A 34 -19.73 -17.23 7.15
CA PHE A 34 -20.75 -17.85 6.34
C PHE A 34 -20.43 -19.32 6.07
N LYS A 35 -21.45 -20.18 6.11
CA LYS A 35 -21.32 -21.52 5.57
C LYS A 35 -21.01 -21.41 4.07
N GLU A 36 -19.95 -22.11 3.63
CA GLU A 36 -19.45 -22.05 2.24
C GLU A 36 -18.95 -20.65 1.79
N GLY A 37 -18.79 -19.71 2.73
CA GLY A 37 -18.18 -18.41 2.47
C GLY A 37 -16.66 -18.52 2.39
N THR A 38 -16.05 -17.50 1.79
CA THR A 38 -14.60 -17.39 1.65
C THR A 38 -14.10 -16.04 2.14
N LEU A 39 -12.79 -15.95 2.37
CA LEU A 39 -12.11 -14.67 2.53
C LEU A 39 -11.48 -14.30 1.19
N ILE A 40 -11.70 -13.07 0.74
CA ILE A 40 -11.04 -12.51 -0.43
C ILE A 40 -10.21 -11.31 0.00
N GLN A 41 -8.92 -11.32 -0.38
CA GLN A 41 -8.02 -10.20 -0.18
C GLN A 41 -7.67 -9.55 -1.51
N PHE A 42 -7.81 -8.24 -1.55
CA PHE A 42 -7.26 -7.39 -2.61
C PHE A 42 -5.98 -6.74 -2.09
N ASP A 43 -4.86 -6.92 -2.78
CA ASP A 43 -3.53 -6.47 -2.39
C ASP A 43 -2.90 -5.68 -3.53
N TYR A 44 -2.53 -4.42 -3.30
CA TYR A 44 -1.93 -3.59 -4.34
C TYR A 44 -0.51 -4.03 -4.68
N GLU A 45 -0.26 -4.23 -5.96
CA GLU A 45 1.04 -4.64 -6.47
C GLU A 45 2.04 -3.47 -6.39
N SER A 46 3.14 -3.66 -5.63
CA SER A 46 4.24 -2.68 -5.49
C SER A 46 3.77 -1.26 -5.14
N TYR A 47 2.78 -1.13 -4.26
CA TYR A 47 1.98 0.07 -4.08
C TYR A 47 2.79 1.35 -3.89
N HIS A 48 3.73 1.37 -2.93
CA HIS A 48 4.56 2.56 -2.68
C HIS A 48 5.44 2.95 -3.89
N ILE A 49 5.99 1.96 -4.60
CA ILE A 49 6.79 2.22 -5.81
C ILE A 49 5.92 2.86 -6.89
N ARG A 50 4.69 2.37 -7.06
CA ARG A 50 3.76 2.93 -8.06
C ARG A 50 3.25 4.31 -7.66
N ILE A 51 2.97 4.54 -6.37
CA ILE A 51 2.61 5.88 -5.87
C ILE A 51 3.73 6.87 -6.19
N ILE A 52 4.97 6.53 -5.86
CA ILE A 52 6.13 7.38 -6.14
C ILE A 52 6.35 7.55 -7.64
N GLY A 53 6.24 6.48 -8.42
CA GLY A 53 6.33 6.57 -9.89
C GLY A 53 5.39 7.64 -10.44
N LYS A 54 4.14 7.67 -10.00
CA LYS A 54 3.17 8.70 -10.39
C LYS A 54 3.58 10.09 -9.93
N MET A 55 4.12 10.24 -8.73
CA MET A 55 4.55 11.53 -8.19
C MET A 55 5.74 12.13 -8.97
N VAL A 56 6.66 11.27 -9.44
CA VAL A 56 7.85 11.70 -10.18
C VAL A 56 7.68 11.61 -11.70
N GLY A 57 6.49 11.26 -12.19
CA GLY A 57 6.22 11.09 -13.61
C GLY A 57 7.03 9.96 -14.25
N TYR A 58 7.25 8.87 -13.53
CA TYR A 58 7.86 7.64 -14.04
C TYR A 58 6.79 6.61 -14.37
N VAL A 59 6.78 6.12 -15.61
CA VAL A 59 5.84 5.11 -16.09
C VAL A 59 6.54 3.76 -16.12
N PHE A 60 6.02 2.80 -15.35
CA PHE A 60 6.46 1.41 -15.43
C PHE A 60 5.86 0.75 -16.67
N PRO A 61 6.61 -0.11 -17.38
CA PRO A 61 6.10 -0.82 -18.55
C PRO A 61 4.85 -1.65 -18.22
N GLU A 62 4.00 -1.80 -19.23
CA GLU A 62 2.87 -2.73 -19.15
C GLU A 62 3.33 -4.19 -19.24
N GLY A 63 2.60 -5.09 -18.59
CA GLY A 63 2.87 -6.53 -18.62
C GLY A 63 3.96 -7.02 -17.68
N GLU A 64 4.55 -6.13 -16.87
CA GLU A 64 5.48 -6.50 -15.81
C GLU A 64 5.19 -5.76 -14.50
N THR A 65 5.54 -6.38 -13.39
CA THR A 65 5.45 -5.72 -12.09
C THR A 65 6.55 -4.67 -11.93
N ALA A 66 6.35 -3.69 -11.05
CA ALA A 66 7.38 -2.69 -10.79
C ALA A 66 8.67 -3.31 -10.23
N HIS A 67 8.56 -4.41 -9.47
CA HIS A 67 9.73 -5.14 -8.97
C HIS A 67 10.46 -5.93 -10.05
N GLU A 68 9.76 -6.54 -11.01
CA GLU A 68 10.37 -7.19 -12.18
C GLU A 68 11.12 -6.17 -13.04
N HIS A 69 10.50 -5.02 -13.25
CA HIS A 69 11.15 -3.93 -13.97
C HIS A 69 12.46 -3.47 -13.31
N LEU A 70 12.42 -3.22 -12.00
CA LEU A 70 13.59 -2.78 -11.24
C LEU A 70 14.65 -3.90 -11.10
N ALA A 71 14.24 -5.17 -11.02
CA ALA A 71 15.14 -6.32 -10.98
C ALA A 71 16.13 -6.34 -12.15
N LYS A 72 15.68 -5.92 -13.35
CA LYS A 72 16.53 -5.84 -14.55
C LYS A 72 17.67 -4.84 -14.38
N TYR A 73 17.43 -3.71 -13.70
CA TYR A 73 18.49 -2.74 -13.40
C TYR A 73 19.42 -3.22 -12.31
N TYR A 74 18.90 -3.92 -11.31
CA TYR A 74 19.71 -4.46 -10.21
C TYR A 74 20.53 -5.68 -10.61
N GLY A 75 20.14 -6.41 -11.67
CA GLY A 75 20.75 -7.70 -12.04
C GLY A 75 20.47 -8.82 -11.03
N VAL A 76 19.29 -8.80 -10.40
CA VAL A 76 18.88 -9.73 -9.34
C VAL A 76 17.51 -10.34 -9.63
N THR A 77 17.07 -11.27 -8.79
CA THR A 77 15.72 -11.84 -8.86
C THR A 77 14.66 -10.82 -8.45
N THR A 78 13.39 -11.05 -8.83
CA THR A 78 12.26 -10.19 -8.43
C THR A 78 12.11 -10.13 -6.90
N GLU A 79 12.35 -11.22 -6.21
CA GLU A 79 12.31 -11.30 -4.73
C GLU A 79 13.36 -10.38 -4.09
N GLU A 80 14.60 -10.47 -4.57
CA GLU A 80 15.70 -9.60 -4.10
C GLU A 80 15.46 -8.14 -4.48
N SER A 81 14.91 -7.88 -5.67
CA SER A 81 14.51 -6.54 -6.11
C SER A 81 13.52 -5.90 -5.16
N LYS A 82 12.57 -6.66 -4.63
CA LYS A 82 11.62 -6.17 -3.63
C LYS A 82 12.32 -5.64 -2.39
N ALA A 83 13.24 -6.42 -1.82
CA ALA A 83 14.01 -6.01 -0.64
C ALA A 83 14.90 -4.79 -0.91
N LEU A 84 15.59 -4.76 -2.07
CA LEU A 84 16.44 -3.64 -2.49
C LEU A 84 15.62 -2.36 -2.70
N SER A 85 14.48 -2.46 -3.38
CA SER A 85 13.60 -1.31 -3.64
C SER A 85 13.09 -0.69 -2.34
N PHE A 86 12.69 -1.51 -1.36
CA PHE A 86 12.30 -1.00 -0.04
C PHE A 86 13.48 -0.36 0.69
N ARG A 87 14.67 -0.97 0.65
CA ARG A 87 15.87 -0.37 1.24
C ARG A 87 16.15 1.00 0.65
N TYR A 88 16.09 1.15 -0.67
CA TYR A 88 16.34 2.43 -1.34
C TYR A 88 15.25 3.47 -1.06
N LEU A 89 13.98 3.08 -1.06
CA LEU A 89 12.90 4.02 -0.77
C LEU A 89 12.92 4.54 0.68
N TYR A 90 13.25 3.68 1.65
CA TYR A 90 13.15 4.02 3.06
C TYR A 90 14.47 4.29 3.76
N GLY A 91 15.57 3.76 3.25
CA GLY A 91 16.91 3.90 3.82
C GLY A 91 17.82 4.91 3.12
N GLY A 92 17.40 5.39 1.95
CA GLY A 92 18.20 6.30 1.12
C GLY A 92 18.94 5.59 -0.01
N LEU A 93 19.35 6.37 -0.99
CA LEU A 93 19.98 5.90 -2.23
C LEU A 93 21.50 5.84 -2.10
N ASP A 94 22.09 4.72 -2.50
CA ASP A 94 23.52 4.63 -2.75
C ASP A 94 23.87 5.13 -4.17
N GLU A 95 25.16 5.22 -4.49
CA GLU A 95 25.63 5.72 -5.78
C GLU A 95 25.14 4.87 -6.96
N PHE A 96 25.00 3.56 -6.76
CA PHE A 96 24.46 2.67 -7.79
C PHE A 96 22.97 2.95 -8.03
N ALA A 97 22.15 3.05 -6.98
CA ALA A 97 20.72 3.33 -7.12
C ALA A 97 20.47 4.66 -7.84
N LYS A 98 21.32 5.67 -7.61
CA LYS A 98 21.24 6.97 -8.29
C LYS A 98 21.51 6.88 -9.80
N THR A 99 22.06 5.80 -10.33
CA THR A 99 22.19 5.59 -11.78
C THR A 99 20.91 5.09 -12.44
N ILE A 100 19.96 4.59 -11.67
CA ILE A 100 18.70 4.00 -12.17
C ILE A 100 17.70 5.12 -12.45
N PRO A 101 17.12 5.21 -13.67
CA PRO A 101 16.27 6.35 -14.08
C PRO A 101 15.08 6.62 -13.15
N PHE A 102 14.49 5.58 -12.58
CA PHE A 102 13.43 5.72 -11.58
C PHE A 102 13.94 6.44 -10.33
N PHE A 103 15.06 5.99 -9.77
CA PHE A 103 15.60 6.56 -8.54
C PHE A 103 16.27 7.92 -8.71
N GLN A 104 16.75 8.26 -9.91
CA GLN A 104 17.17 9.64 -10.21
C GLN A 104 16.02 10.62 -9.99
N LYS A 105 14.84 10.30 -10.56
CA LYS A 105 13.64 11.13 -10.36
C LYS A 105 13.16 11.14 -8.91
N VAL A 106 13.30 10.01 -8.20
CA VAL A 106 12.96 9.92 -6.78
C VAL A 106 13.88 10.82 -5.96
N ASP A 107 15.19 10.81 -6.21
CA ASP A 107 16.16 11.63 -5.49
C ASP A 107 15.86 13.13 -5.65
N GLU A 108 15.68 13.59 -6.90
CA GLU A 108 15.29 14.97 -7.20
C GLU A 108 14.01 15.38 -6.46
N TYR A 109 13.03 14.49 -6.43
CA TYR A 109 11.77 14.75 -5.75
C TYR A 109 11.94 14.81 -4.23
N VAL A 110 12.71 13.89 -3.63
CA VAL A 110 13.01 13.88 -2.20
C VAL A 110 13.69 15.17 -1.78
N GLN A 111 14.70 15.62 -2.52
CA GLN A 111 15.42 16.89 -2.30
C GLN A 111 14.46 18.08 -2.35
N SER A 112 13.62 18.14 -3.39
CA SER A 112 12.62 19.21 -3.54
C SER A 112 11.62 19.26 -2.38
N VAL A 113 11.13 18.08 -1.95
CA VAL A 113 10.20 17.96 -0.82
C VAL A 113 10.85 18.44 0.48
N TYR A 114 12.09 18.00 0.73
CA TYR A 114 12.81 18.38 1.94
C TYR A 114 13.11 19.89 2.00
N GLN A 115 13.57 20.48 0.90
CA GLN A 115 13.79 21.93 0.81
C GLN A 115 12.52 22.70 1.11
N LYS A 116 11.38 22.32 0.51
CA LYS A 116 10.09 22.96 0.79
C LYS A 116 9.68 22.82 2.25
N PHE A 117 9.92 21.63 2.83
CA PHE A 117 9.63 21.37 4.24
C PHE A 117 10.45 22.27 5.17
N VAL A 118 11.75 22.42 4.92
CA VAL A 118 12.64 23.28 5.73
C VAL A 118 12.22 24.75 5.63
N ILE A 119 11.91 25.23 4.42
CA ILE A 119 11.51 26.63 4.20
C ILE A 119 10.15 26.93 4.81
N SER A 120 9.16 26.04 4.64
CA SER A 120 7.78 26.29 5.08
C SER A 120 7.50 25.92 6.54
N GLY A 121 8.40 25.16 7.18
CA GLY A 121 8.19 24.63 8.53
C GLY A 121 7.12 23.53 8.63
N LYS A 122 6.68 22.96 7.50
CA LYS A 122 5.62 21.95 7.45
C LYS A 122 5.72 21.08 6.20
N LEU A 123 5.30 19.83 6.32
CA LEU A 123 5.09 18.93 5.20
C LEU A 123 3.61 19.03 4.76
N THR A 124 3.38 19.34 3.49
CA THR A 124 2.02 19.42 2.93
C THR A 124 1.79 18.27 1.96
N THR A 125 0.72 17.50 2.18
CA THR A 125 0.38 16.39 1.31
C THR A 125 -0.18 16.87 -0.03
N PRO A 126 0.09 16.12 -1.14
CA PRO A 126 -0.29 16.58 -2.48
C PRO A 126 -1.80 16.59 -2.75
N LEU A 127 -2.56 15.64 -2.21
CA LEU A 127 -3.98 15.46 -2.52
C LEU A 127 -4.88 16.35 -1.64
N TYR A 128 -4.92 16.08 -0.35
CA TYR A 128 -5.84 16.80 0.56
C TYR A 128 -5.22 18.00 1.24
N LYS A 129 -3.98 18.39 0.88
CA LYS A 129 -3.27 19.55 1.44
C LYS A 129 -3.14 19.51 2.96
N ARG A 130 -3.13 18.30 3.52
CA ARG A 130 -2.95 18.12 4.95
C ARG A 130 -1.54 18.53 5.35
N GLU A 131 -1.44 19.22 6.47
CA GLU A 131 -0.18 19.77 6.97
C GLU A 131 0.33 18.94 8.16
N ILE A 132 1.61 18.55 8.10
CA ILE A 132 2.33 17.95 9.22
C ILE A 132 3.41 18.94 9.64
N PRO A 133 3.26 19.59 10.79
CA PRO A 133 4.22 20.59 11.27
C PRO A 133 5.61 19.99 11.53
N PHE A 134 6.66 20.81 11.36
CA PHE A 134 8.06 20.42 11.57
C PHE A 134 8.27 19.74 12.93
N GLN A 135 7.68 20.30 14.00
CA GLN A 135 7.82 19.82 15.37
C GLN A 135 7.27 18.39 15.58
N ARG A 136 6.46 17.89 14.65
CA ARG A 136 5.90 16.54 14.71
C ARG A 136 6.81 15.48 14.07
N ILE A 137 7.87 15.92 13.40
CA ILE A 137 8.85 15.00 12.75
C ILE A 137 10.17 15.13 13.49
N GLU A 138 10.33 14.38 14.56
CA GLU A 138 11.55 14.37 15.37
C GLU A 138 12.77 13.95 14.53
N ALA A 139 13.92 14.61 14.72
CA ALA A 139 15.15 14.38 13.98
C ALA A 139 14.91 14.30 12.47
N ALA A 140 14.20 15.29 11.92
CA ALA A 140 13.83 15.36 10.51
C ALA A 140 15.08 15.37 9.62
N ASN A 141 15.11 14.49 8.65
CA ASN A 141 16.03 14.46 7.52
C ASN A 141 15.25 14.16 6.24
N GLU A 142 15.92 14.24 5.09
CA GLU A 142 15.31 14.05 3.77
C GLU A 142 14.50 12.76 3.69
N GLN A 143 15.10 11.66 4.07
CA GLN A 143 14.49 10.33 4.00
C GLN A 143 13.29 10.18 4.94
N LYS A 144 13.40 10.72 6.15
CA LYS A 144 12.31 10.64 7.13
C LYS A 144 11.11 11.49 6.69
N VAL A 145 11.35 12.70 6.22
CA VAL A 145 10.30 13.57 5.69
C VAL A 145 9.60 12.93 4.49
N PHE A 146 10.39 12.35 3.58
CA PHE A 146 9.84 11.61 2.44
C PHE A 146 9.00 10.41 2.86
N ASN A 147 9.44 9.62 3.84
CA ASN A 147 8.68 8.49 4.37
C ASN A 147 7.33 8.93 4.97
N TYR A 148 7.31 10.06 5.68
CA TYR A 148 6.06 10.63 6.19
C TYR A 148 5.13 11.04 5.04
N LEU A 149 5.68 11.68 4.01
CA LEU A 149 4.90 12.08 2.83
C LEU A 149 4.30 10.86 2.12
N LEU A 150 5.12 9.83 1.87
CA LEU A 150 4.68 8.64 1.15
C LEU A 150 3.57 7.89 1.90
N GLN A 151 3.73 7.71 3.22
CA GLN A 151 2.69 7.10 4.05
C GLN A 151 1.41 7.95 4.13
N ALA A 152 1.55 9.26 4.19
CA ALA A 152 0.40 10.16 4.22
C ALA A 152 -0.35 10.13 2.87
N LEU A 153 0.38 10.10 1.77
CA LEU A 153 -0.18 10.02 0.42
C LEU A 153 -0.88 8.69 0.17
N GLU A 154 -0.27 7.56 0.57
CA GLU A 154 -0.93 6.25 0.55
C GLU A 154 -2.27 6.30 1.29
N THR A 155 -2.29 6.87 2.50
CA THR A 155 -3.50 6.99 3.30
C THR A 155 -4.56 7.83 2.57
N GLU A 156 -4.16 8.94 1.96
CA GLU A 156 -5.08 9.83 1.23
C GLU A 156 -5.68 9.15 -0.01
N ILE A 157 -4.89 8.40 -0.75
CA ILE A 157 -5.39 7.60 -1.89
C ILE A 157 -6.37 6.54 -1.39
N ASN A 158 -6.04 5.88 -0.29
CA ASN A 158 -6.86 4.80 0.25
C ASN A 158 -8.18 5.27 0.87
N TYR A 159 -8.32 6.52 1.28
CA TYR A 159 -9.62 7.02 1.77
C TYR A 159 -10.73 6.85 0.73
N THR A 160 -10.46 7.15 -0.54
CA THR A 160 -11.44 6.94 -1.60
C THR A 160 -11.70 5.45 -1.85
N LYS A 161 -10.66 4.62 -1.76
CA LYS A 161 -10.77 3.16 -1.95
C LYS A 161 -11.53 2.48 -0.82
N ILE A 162 -11.31 2.90 0.43
CA ILE A 162 -12.08 2.42 1.58
C ILE A 162 -13.57 2.76 1.41
N ASP A 163 -13.87 3.99 0.98
CA ASP A 163 -15.24 4.44 0.74
C ASP A 163 -15.90 3.60 -0.35
N ASP A 164 -15.22 3.33 -1.46
CA ASP A 164 -15.70 2.46 -2.54
C ASP A 164 -16.00 1.03 -2.04
N VAL A 165 -15.09 0.45 -1.23
CA VAL A 165 -15.30 -0.88 -0.63
C VAL A 165 -16.48 -0.89 0.33
N LEU A 166 -16.61 0.12 1.19
CA LEU A 166 -17.70 0.22 2.15
C LEU A 166 -19.04 0.41 1.44
N LYS A 167 -19.10 1.24 0.40
CA LYS A 167 -20.29 1.41 -0.45
C LYS A 167 -20.69 0.11 -1.15
N TRP A 168 -19.71 -0.63 -1.66
CA TRP A 168 -19.97 -1.93 -2.24
C TRP A 168 -20.55 -2.91 -1.21
N CYS A 169 -20.05 -2.90 0.02
CA CYS A 169 -20.54 -3.74 1.12
C CYS A 169 -21.92 -3.31 1.67
N ASP A 170 -22.38 -2.08 1.36
CA ASP A 170 -23.66 -1.59 1.87
C ASP A 170 -24.81 -2.38 1.26
N GLY A 171 -25.78 -2.76 2.10
CA GLY A 171 -26.90 -3.64 1.73
C GLY A 171 -26.52 -5.11 1.41
N ARG A 172 -25.23 -5.46 1.25
CA ARG A 172 -24.78 -6.83 1.03
C ARG A 172 -24.45 -7.56 2.34
N ARG A 173 -24.42 -8.89 2.28
CA ARG A 173 -24.02 -9.72 3.43
C ARG A 173 -22.51 -9.73 3.65
N SER A 174 -21.75 -9.66 2.57
CA SER A 174 -20.29 -9.55 2.60
C SER A 174 -19.84 -8.25 3.27
N LYS A 175 -18.73 -8.31 4.02
CA LYS A 175 -18.20 -7.14 4.75
C LYS A 175 -16.69 -7.09 4.71
N MET A 176 -16.13 -5.89 4.58
CA MET A 176 -14.71 -5.66 4.83
C MET A 176 -14.43 -5.91 6.32
N ILE A 177 -13.49 -6.79 6.62
CA ILE A 177 -13.14 -7.18 8.00
C ILE A 177 -11.76 -6.68 8.42
N LEU A 178 -10.86 -6.42 7.47
CA LEU A 178 -9.54 -5.91 7.78
C LEU A 178 -9.03 -5.02 6.63
N TYR A 179 -8.38 -3.93 6.99
CA TYR A 179 -7.62 -3.06 6.12
C TYR A 179 -6.18 -2.97 6.62
N THR A 180 -5.21 -3.33 5.79
CA THR A 180 -3.78 -3.42 6.14
C THR A 180 -2.92 -2.48 5.28
N TYR A 181 -3.39 -1.26 5.05
CA TYR A 181 -2.76 -0.17 4.29
C TYR A 181 -2.72 -0.41 2.78
N ASP A 182 -2.10 -1.46 2.32
CA ASP A 182 -2.00 -1.88 0.92
C ASP A 182 -2.96 -3.01 0.54
N ALA A 183 -3.75 -3.51 1.51
CA ALA A 183 -4.69 -4.59 1.25
C ALA A 183 -6.03 -4.44 1.99
N PHE A 184 -7.07 -5.00 1.35
CA PHE A 184 -8.43 -5.11 1.88
C PHE A 184 -8.83 -6.57 2.00
N LEU A 185 -9.18 -7.02 3.20
CA LEU A 185 -9.71 -8.37 3.44
C LEU A 185 -11.22 -8.31 3.63
N ILE A 186 -11.93 -9.08 2.84
CA ILE A 186 -13.40 -9.13 2.82
C ILE A 186 -13.87 -10.53 3.18
N ASP A 187 -14.79 -10.61 4.12
CA ASP A 187 -15.54 -11.83 4.43
C ASP A 187 -16.73 -11.93 3.46
N VAL A 188 -16.68 -12.90 2.54
CA VAL A 188 -17.51 -12.96 1.35
C VAL A 188 -18.60 -14.01 1.51
N HIS A 189 -19.84 -13.56 1.35
CA HIS A 189 -20.97 -14.46 1.21
C HIS A 189 -20.98 -15.10 -0.19
N PRO A 190 -21.27 -16.41 -0.35
CA PRO A 190 -21.20 -17.09 -1.65
C PRO A 190 -21.94 -16.39 -2.80
N GLN A 191 -23.11 -15.80 -2.52
CA GLN A 191 -23.92 -15.09 -3.52
C GLN A 191 -23.31 -13.76 -3.98
N ASP A 192 -22.39 -13.17 -3.23
CA ASP A 192 -21.78 -11.87 -3.54
C ASP A 192 -20.45 -12.02 -4.28
N ARG A 193 -19.90 -13.25 -4.37
CA ARG A 193 -18.52 -13.51 -4.84
C ARG A 193 -18.24 -12.97 -6.24
N ASP A 194 -19.08 -13.34 -7.22
CA ASP A 194 -18.85 -12.97 -8.62
C ASP A 194 -19.05 -11.47 -8.84
N SER A 195 -20.03 -10.87 -8.17
CA SER A 195 -20.25 -9.43 -8.14
C SER A 195 -19.06 -8.70 -7.50
N LEU A 196 -18.48 -9.25 -6.42
CA LEU A 196 -17.30 -8.68 -5.78
C LEU A 196 -16.11 -8.63 -6.76
N LEU A 197 -15.80 -9.72 -7.42
CA LEU A 197 -14.69 -9.77 -8.36
C LEU A 197 -14.94 -8.89 -9.58
N GLY A 198 -16.14 -8.91 -10.13
CA GLY A 198 -16.49 -8.14 -11.34
C GLY A 198 -16.59 -6.64 -11.13
N GLU A 199 -17.01 -6.19 -9.96
CA GLU A 199 -17.27 -4.76 -9.68
C GLU A 199 -16.14 -4.10 -8.88
N LEU A 200 -15.60 -4.80 -7.88
CA LEU A 200 -14.67 -4.18 -6.94
C LEU A 200 -13.23 -4.19 -7.44
N THR A 201 -12.80 -5.25 -8.14
CA THR A 201 -11.44 -5.28 -8.73
C THR A 201 -11.19 -4.07 -9.64
N PRO A 202 -11.98 -3.81 -10.70
CA PRO A 202 -11.74 -2.65 -11.57
C PRO A 202 -11.92 -1.31 -10.84
N THR A 203 -12.74 -1.28 -9.79
CA THR A 203 -12.90 -0.09 -8.95
C THR A 203 -11.63 0.20 -8.14
N LEU A 204 -11.02 -0.81 -7.56
CA LEU A 204 -9.75 -0.67 -6.81
C LEU A 204 -8.59 -0.32 -7.74
N GLU A 205 -8.57 -0.84 -8.96
CA GLU A 205 -7.51 -0.56 -9.94
C GLU A 205 -7.60 0.85 -10.57
N ARG A 206 -8.71 1.55 -10.37
CA ARG A 206 -8.83 2.94 -10.83
C ARG A 206 -7.66 3.79 -10.34
N GLY A 207 -7.08 4.56 -11.25
CA GLY A 207 -5.86 5.34 -11.00
C GLY A 207 -4.59 4.57 -11.35
N GLY A 208 -4.68 3.35 -11.93
CA GLY A 208 -3.54 2.57 -12.43
C GLY A 208 -2.69 1.97 -11.31
N PHE A 209 -3.33 1.42 -10.30
CA PHE A 209 -2.73 0.62 -9.24
C PHE A 209 -3.21 -0.82 -9.38
N PRO A 210 -2.45 -1.73 -10.01
CA PRO A 210 -2.82 -3.12 -10.16
C PRO A 210 -3.06 -3.81 -8.82
N VAL A 211 -4.05 -4.69 -8.79
CA VAL A 211 -4.45 -5.43 -7.60
C VAL A 211 -4.27 -6.92 -7.85
N LYS A 212 -3.60 -7.60 -6.94
CA LYS A 212 -3.60 -9.06 -6.85
C LYS A 212 -4.75 -9.50 -5.96
N THR A 213 -5.55 -10.43 -6.45
CA THR A 213 -6.68 -10.96 -5.72
C THR A 213 -6.37 -12.36 -5.21
N TYR A 214 -6.62 -12.57 -3.93
CA TYR A 214 -6.40 -13.83 -3.25
C TYR A 214 -7.72 -14.33 -2.65
N GLU A 215 -7.92 -15.64 -2.62
CA GLU A 215 -9.09 -16.27 -2.01
C GLU A 215 -8.70 -17.48 -1.17
N GLY A 216 -9.40 -17.70 -0.07
CA GLY A 216 -9.20 -18.87 0.80
C GLY A 216 -10.30 -19.05 1.82
N THR A 217 -10.27 -20.19 2.52
CA THR A 217 -11.23 -20.50 3.59
C THR A 217 -10.86 -19.84 4.92
N ASN A 218 -9.59 -19.45 5.06
CA ASN A 218 -9.10 -18.66 6.19
C ASN A 218 -7.97 -17.72 5.71
N TYR A 219 -7.55 -16.79 6.56
CA TYR A 219 -6.58 -15.75 6.22
C TYR A 219 -5.14 -16.27 6.03
N ASP A 220 -4.85 -17.50 6.44
CA ASP A 220 -3.52 -18.11 6.31
C ASP A 220 -3.36 -18.88 5.01
N ASN A 221 -4.43 -19.40 4.43
CA ASN A 221 -4.41 -20.21 3.21
C ASN A 221 -4.92 -19.50 1.95
N LEU A 222 -4.75 -18.19 1.89
CA LEU A 222 -5.12 -17.43 0.70
C LEU A 222 -4.23 -17.79 -0.49
N VAL A 223 -4.84 -18.10 -1.63
CA VAL A 223 -4.17 -18.37 -2.91
C VAL A 223 -4.55 -17.34 -3.95
N VAL A 224 -3.63 -17.02 -4.86
CA VAL A 224 -3.87 -16.06 -5.94
C VAL A 224 -4.91 -16.62 -6.90
N ILE A 225 -5.91 -15.81 -7.23
CA ILE A 225 -6.96 -16.15 -8.21
C ILE A 225 -6.99 -15.19 -9.40
N GLN A 226 -6.37 -13.99 -9.25
CA GLN A 226 -6.27 -12.97 -10.29
C GLN A 226 -5.09 -12.04 -10.04
#